data_57915399a7f6599c2c1e2907162e6d83
#
_entry.id   57915399a7f6599c2c1e2907162e6d83
#
_cell.length_a   1.000
_cell.length_b   1.000
_cell.length_c   1.000
_cell.angle_alpha   90.00
_cell.angle_beta   90.00
_cell.angle_gamma   90.00
#
_symmetry.space_group_name_H-M   'P 1'
#
loop_
_entity.id
_entity.type
_entity.pdbx_description
1 polymer ?
#
loop_
_entity_poly.entity_id
_entity_poly.type
_entity_poly.pdbx_seq_one_letter_code
_entity_poly.pdbx_strand_id
1 'polypeptide(L)'
;MLNLQELDASLRESGAAYELIHQAEPIRSAQDGAKYYDIRYAAPTFIVQTDRGLMALIARASRGRLDFAALREQLGLGKLKLADRKKAEAATGCTLGAVPLIGTGLPCIFDESLLDFPHVFGGSGDELVTLKIAPADVKRLNDVALCLPR
;
A
#
# COMPACT_ATOMS: atom_id res chain seq x y z
N MET A 1 -12.14 6.17 -3.35
CA MET A 1 -11.45 4.90 -3.08
C MET A 1 -12.36 3.72 -3.38
N LEU A 2 -11.82 2.62 -3.86
CA LEU A 2 -12.59 1.41 -4.12
C LEU A 2 -12.91 0.69 -2.80
N ASN A 3 -14.16 0.21 -2.64
CA ASN A 3 -14.48 -0.74 -1.58
C ASN A 3 -14.01 -2.16 -1.99
N LEU A 4 -14.11 -3.14 -1.10
CA LEU A 4 -13.63 -4.50 -1.37
C LEU A 4 -14.28 -5.12 -2.60
N GLN A 5 -15.59 -4.94 -2.78
CA GLN A 5 -16.33 -5.49 -3.92
C GLN A 5 -15.89 -4.86 -5.23
N GLU A 6 -15.72 -3.55 -5.25
CA GLU A 6 -15.23 -2.80 -6.41
C GLU A 6 -13.78 -3.17 -6.73
N LEU A 7 -12.95 -3.35 -5.71
CA LEU A 7 -11.56 -3.79 -5.87
C LEU A 7 -11.51 -5.17 -6.52
N ASP A 8 -12.30 -6.12 -6.02
CA ASP A 8 -12.37 -7.47 -6.58
C ASP A 8 -12.77 -7.45 -8.05
N ALA A 9 -13.80 -6.68 -8.40
CA ALA A 9 -14.26 -6.53 -9.78
C ALA A 9 -13.18 -5.91 -10.67
N SER A 10 -12.50 -4.87 -10.19
CA SER A 10 -11.41 -4.20 -10.91
C SER A 10 -10.25 -5.14 -11.17
N LEU A 11 -9.86 -5.94 -10.19
CA LEU A 11 -8.77 -6.91 -10.32
C LEU A 11 -9.11 -8.02 -11.31
N ARG A 12 -10.34 -8.50 -11.32
CA ARG A 12 -10.81 -9.49 -12.31
C ARG A 12 -10.71 -8.93 -13.73
N GLU A 13 -11.17 -7.70 -13.94
CA GLU A 13 -11.11 -7.06 -15.24
C GLU A 13 -9.68 -6.81 -15.70
N SER A 14 -8.75 -6.58 -14.78
CA SER A 14 -7.35 -6.30 -15.09
C SER A 14 -6.59 -7.52 -15.62
N GLY A 15 -7.10 -8.71 -15.42
CA GLY A 15 -6.41 -9.96 -15.74
C GLY A 15 -5.32 -10.35 -14.76
N ALA A 16 -5.17 -9.63 -13.65
CA ALA A 16 -4.16 -9.95 -12.63
C ALA A 16 -4.48 -11.26 -11.93
N ALA A 17 -3.45 -12.01 -11.59
CA ALA A 17 -3.58 -13.17 -10.70
C ALA A 17 -3.48 -12.66 -9.26
N TYR A 18 -4.52 -12.85 -8.49
CA TYR A 18 -4.59 -12.35 -7.11
C TYR A 18 -5.40 -13.29 -6.23
N GLU A 19 -5.26 -13.10 -4.93
CA GLU A 19 -6.02 -13.81 -3.92
C GLU A 19 -6.46 -12.83 -2.83
N LEU A 20 -7.72 -12.94 -2.42
CA LEU A 20 -8.25 -12.24 -1.25
C LEU A 20 -8.28 -13.22 -0.08
N ILE A 21 -7.48 -12.95 0.93
CA ILE A 21 -7.33 -13.81 2.10
C ILE A 21 -8.21 -13.27 3.21
N HIS A 22 -9.25 -14.01 3.57
CA HIS A 22 -10.14 -13.65 4.66
C HIS A 22 -9.57 -14.20 5.97
N GLN A 23 -9.37 -13.32 6.95
CA GLN A 23 -8.85 -13.73 8.27
C GLN A 23 -9.82 -13.40 9.38
N ALA A 24 -9.69 -14.12 10.51
CA ALA A 24 -10.61 -14.03 11.64
C ALA A 24 -10.44 -12.74 12.46
N GLU A 25 -9.23 -12.18 12.47
CA GLU A 25 -8.89 -10.98 13.25
C GLU A 25 -8.42 -9.86 12.34
N PRO A 26 -8.73 -8.59 12.69
CA PRO A 26 -8.26 -7.47 11.88
C PRO A 26 -6.74 -7.35 11.89
N ILE A 27 -6.18 -6.98 10.74
CA ILE A 27 -4.76 -6.69 10.58
C ILE A 27 -4.59 -5.18 10.61
N ARG A 28 -3.93 -4.67 11.64
CA ARG A 28 -3.65 -3.25 11.84
C ARG A 28 -2.16 -2.94 11.88
N SER A 29 -1.32 -3.98 11.84
CA SER A 29 0.14 -3.87 11.85
C SER A 29 0.76 -5.06 11.14
N ALA A 30 2.07 -4.97 10.81
CA ALA A 30 2.80 -6.09 10.22
C ALA A 30 2.82 -7.31 11.16
N GLN A 31 2.87 -7.09 12.47
CA GLN A 31 2.88 -8.18 13.45
C GLN A 31 1.57 -8.96 13.45
N ASP A 32 0.44 -8.28 13.31
CA ASP A 32 -0.86 -8.93 13.18
C ASP A 32 -0.89 -9.82 11.92
N GLY A 33 -0.30 -9.35 10.84
CA GLY A 33 -0.22 -10.09 9.58
C GLY A 33 0.61 -11.35 9.67
N ALA A 34 1.59 -11.41 10.56
CA ALA A 34 2.49 -12.56 10.72
C ALA A 34 1.75 -13.86 11.05
N LYS A 35 0.55 -13.78 11.62
CA LYS A 35 -0.29 -14.94 11.92
C LYS A 35 -0.89 -15.58 10.67
N TYR A 36 -0.99 -14.85 9.56
CA TYR A 36 -1.76 -15.25 8.39
C TYR A 36 -0.94 -15.37 7.11
N TYR A 37 0.20 -14.66 7.02
CA TYR A 37 1.05 -14.68 5.84
C TYR A 37 2.50 -14.35 6.20
N ASP A 38 3.39 -14.54 5.22
CA ASP A 38 4.83 -14.28 5.38
C ASP A 38 5.09 -12.76 5.32
N ILE A 39 5.37 -12.16 6.47
CA ILE A 39 5.58 -10.72 6.59
C ILE A 39 6.83 -10.20 5.87
N ARG A 40 7.74 -11.10 5.43
CA ARG A 40 8.87 -10.70 4.59
C ARG A 40 8.39 -10.08 3.28
N TYR A 41 7.22 -10.48 2.83
CA TYR A 41 6.61 -10.00 1.58
C TYR A 41 5.47 -9.01 1.82
N ALA A 42 5.35 -8.48 3.02
CA ALA A 42 4.35 -7.46 3.32
C ALA A 42 4.71 -6.13 2.63
N ALA A 43 3.72 -5.50 2.05
CA ALA A 43 3.83 -4.20 1.38
C ALA A 43 2.78 -3.24 1.95
N PRO A 44 3.06 -2.64 3.13
CA PRO A 44 2.13 -1.66 3.70
C PRO A 44 2.01 -0.42 2.83
N THR A 45 0.84 0.19 2.86
CA THR A 45 0.56 1.47 2.21
C THR A 45 0.43 2.55 3.27
N PHE A 46 1.27 3.58 3.16
CA PHE A 46 1.24 4.74 4.05
C PHE A 46 0.67 5.94 3.30
N ILE A 47 -0.25 6.66 3.93
CA ILE A 47 -0.70 7.92 3.37
C ILE A 47 0.23 9.01 3.86
N VAL A 48 0.85 9.71 2.93
CA VAL A 48 1.87 10.73 3.20
C VAL A 48 1.42 12.08 2.68
N GLN A 49 1.84 13.12 3.38
CA GLN A 49 1.66 14.51 2.96
C GLN A 49 2.94 14.99 2.29
N THR A 50 2.80 15.45 1.07
CA THR A 50 3.91 16.01 0.29
C THR A 50 3.59 17.45 -0.12
N ASP A 51 4.56 18.14 -0.71
CA ASP A 51 4.34 19.44 -1.35
C ASP A 51 3.46 19.33 -2.61
N ARG A 52 3.19 18.10 -3.08
CA ARG A 52 2.27 17.82 -4.20
C ARG A 52 0.90 17.32 -3.73
N GLY A 53 0.61 17.38 -2.44
CA GLY A 53 -0.62 16.89 -1.83
C GLY A 53 -0.46 15.52 -1.19
N LEU A 54 -1.58 14.85 -0.91
CA LEU A 54 -1.58 13.51 -0.34
C LEU A 54 -1.17 12.48 -1.40
N MET A 55 -0.34 11.53 -0.99
CA MET A 55 0.11 10.42 -1.84
C MET A 55 0.07 9.11 -1.05
N ALA A 56 -0.03 8.01 -1.76
CA ALA A 56 0.04 6.67 -1.19
C ALA A 56 1.45 6.13 -1.38
N LEU A 57 2.19 5.91 -0.30
CA LEU A 57 3.53 5.32 -0.34
C LEU A 57 3.41 3.82 -0.07
N ILE A 58 3.75 3.01 -1.06
CA ILE A 58 3.79 1.55 -0.95
C ILE A 58 5.25 1.14 -0.85
N ALA A 59 5.63 0.64 0.33
CA ALA A 59 7.00 0.23 0.61
C ALA A 59 7.01 -1.18 1.21
N ARG A 60 8.13 -1.88 1.08
CA ARG A 60 8.27 -3.18 1.73
C ARG A 60 8.42 -3.00 3.24
N ALA A 61 7.71 -3.82 4.01
CA ALA A 61 7.78 -3.79 5.47
C ALA A 61 9.21 -4.09 5.98
N SER A 62 9.96 -4.90 5.24
CA SER A 62 11.33 -5.29 5.59
C SER A 62 12.36 -4.15 5.55
N ARG A 63 12.01 -2.98 5.02
CA ARG A 63 12.83 -1.78 5.17
C ARG A 63 12.92 -1.31 6.63
N GLY A 64 11.97 -1.75 7.45
CA GLY A 64 11.86 -1.30 8.83
C GLY A 64 11.29 0.11 8.91
N ARG A 65 11.70 0.85 9.93
CA ARG A 65 11.23 2.21 10.15
C ARG A 65 11.68 3.13 9.01
N LEU A 66 10.73 3.87 8.42
CA LEU A 66 11.01 4.78 7.31
C LEU A 66 11.71 6.05 7.82
N ASP A 67 12.79 6.43 7.14
CA ASP A 67 13.47 7.71 7.34
C ASP A 67 12.93 8.70 6.31
N PHE A 68 11.95 9.49 6.71
CA PHE A 68 11.28 10.42 5.81
C PHE A 68 12.20 11.54 5.29
N ALA A 69 13.22 11.94 6.05
CA ALA A 69 14.19 12.93 5.58
C ALA A 69 15.01 12.38 4.41
N ALA A 70 15.50 11.14 4.52
CA ALA A 70 16.24 10.48 3.46
C ALA A 70 15.36 10.20 2.24
N LEU A 71 14.13 9.73 2.47
CA LEU A 71 13.18 9.46 1.38
C LEU A 71 12.81 10.74 0.63
N ARG A 72 12.61 11.84 1.33
CA ARG A 72 12.33 13.13 0.73
C ARG A 72 13.43 13.56 -0.25
N GLU A 73 14.67 13.40 0.14
CA GLU A 73 15.81 13.71 -0.72
C GLU A 73 15.88 12.79 -1.93
N GLN A 74 15.73 11.49 -1.72
CA GLN A 74 15.77 10.51 -2.81
C GLN A 74 14.67 10.76 -3.84
N LEU A 75 13.50 11.20 -3.38
CA LEU A 75 12.35 11.43 -4.25
C LEU A 75 12.29 12.84 -4.82
N GLY A 76 13.18 13.73 -4.40
CA GLY A 76 13.20 15.11 -4.89
C GLY A 76 11.99 15.94 -4.43
N LEU A 77 11.41 15.59 -3.27
CA LEU A 77 10.25 16.28 -2.72
C LEU A 77 10.68 17.42 -1.79
N GLY A 78 9.91 18.51 -1.77
CA GLY A 78 10.12 19.61 -0.82
C GLY A 78 9.60 19.30 0.57
N LYS A 79 8.65 18.36 0.68
CA LYS A 79 8.04 17.95 1.94
C LYS A 79 7.63 16.50 1.85
N LEU A 80 7.87 15.74 2.91
CA LEU A 80 7.39 14.35 3.04
C LEU A 80 7.24 13.99 4.51
N LYS A 81 6.03 13.67 4.92
CA LYS A 81 5.73 13.19 6.29
C LYS A 81 4.48 12.31 6.25
N LEU A 82 4.26 11.54 7.30
CA LEU A 82 2.99 10.83 7.45
C LEU A 82 1.86 11.86 7.49
N ALA A 83 0.78 11.58 6.76
CA ALA A 83 -0.39 12.44 6.77
C ALA A 83 -1.05 12.41 8.14
N ASP A 84 -1.72 13.52 8.50
CA ASP A 84 -2.59 13.54 9.66
C ASP A 84 -3.63 12.41 9.54
N ARG A 85 -3.83 11.66 10.63
CA ARG A 85 -4.70 10.49 10.63
C ARG A 85 -6.11 10.79 10.12
N LYS A 86 -6.69 11.89 10.59
CA LYS A 86 -8.05 12.30 10.17
C LYS A 86 -8.11 12.63 8.69
N LYS A 87 -7.10 13.32 8.16
CA LYS A 87 -7.00 13.63 6.73
C LYS A 87 -6.84 12.38 5.90
N ALA A 88 -5.98 11.45 6.35
CA ALA A 88 -5.74 10.19 5.65
C ALA A 88 -7.01 9.33 5.62
N GLU A 89 -7.70 9.20 6.72
CA GLU A 89 -8.95 8.43 6.80
C GLU A 89 -10.06 9.08 5.98
N ALA A 90 -10.17 10.41 5.99
CA ALA A 90 -11.13 11.13 5.16
C ALA A 90 -10.86 10.96 3.67
N ALA A 91 -9.59 10.97 3.26
CA ALA A 91 -9.21 10.84 1.85
C ALA A 91 -9.39 9.42 1.32
N THR A 92 -9.19 8.41 2.15
CA THR A 92 -9.25 6.99 1.74
C THR A 92 -10.56 6.31 2.12
N GLY A 93 -11.27 6.83 3.11
CA GLY A 93 -12.51 6.22 3.61
C GLY A 93 -12.29 4.93 4.40
N CYS A 94 -11.05 4.64 4.83
CA CYS A 94 -10.74 3.45 5.60
C CYS A 94 -9.79 3.76 6.75
N THR A 95 -9.67 2.81 7.69
CA THR A 95 -8.69 2.90 8.78
C THR A 95 -7.27 2.75 8.24
N LEU A 96 -6.29 3.37 8.88
CA LEU A 96 -4.91 3.36 8.38
C LEU A 96 -4.29 1.98 8.24
N GLY A 97 -4.73 1.01 9.04
CA GLY A 97 -4.25 -0.38 8.94
C GLY A 97 -4.80 -1.15 7.76
N ALA A 98 -5.86 -0.65 7.13
CA ALA A 98 -6.56 -1.33 6.03
C ALA A 98 -6.42 -0.62 4.68
N VAL A 99 -5.58 0.40 4.57
CA VAL A 99 -5.39 1.16 3.32
C VAL A 99 -5.02 0.19 2.19
N PRO A 100 -5.77 0.18 1.08
CA PRO A 100 -5.55 -0.82 0.03
C PRO A 100 -4.25 -0.58 -0.75
N LEU A 101 -3.65 -1.67 -1.22
CA LEU A 101 -2.53 -1.63 -2.16
C LEU A 101 -2.92 -0.98 -3.48
N ILE A 102 -4.17 -1.12 -3.88
CA ILE A 102 -4.68 -0.68 -5.18
C ILE A 102 -6.03 0.00 -4.95
N GLY A 103 -6.27 1.10 -5.62
CA GLY A 103 -7.58 1.76 -5.59
C GLY A 103 -7.75 2.82 -4.51
N THR A 104 -6.67 3.41 -3.99
CA THR A 104 -6.75 4.52 -3.04
C THR A 104 -7.32 5.79 -3.67
N GLY A 105 -7.20 5.94 -4.99
CA GLY A 105 -7.55 7.18 -5.68
C GLY A 105 -6.48 8.27 -5.57
N LEU A 106 -5.34 7.97 -4.94
CA LEU A 106 -4.24 8.91 -4.76
C LEU A 106 -3.06 8.57 -5.67
N PRO A 107 -2.25 9.56 -6.07
CA PRO A 107 -0.97 9.28 -6.73
C PRO A 107 -0.10 8.42 -5.81
N CYS A 108 0.68 7.52 -6.40
CA CYS A 108 1.44 6.51 -5.68
C CYS A 108 2.94 6.77 -5.76
N ILE A 109 3.61 6.54 -4.65
CA ILE A 109 5.06 6.39 -4.58
C ILE A 109 5.31 4.89 -4.42
N PHE A 110 5.96 4.27 -5.40
CA PHE A 110 6.15 2.82 -5.44
C PHE A 110 7.60 2.44 -5.14
N ASP A 111 7.78 1.54 -4.18
CA ASP A 111 9.09 0.99 -3.83
C ASP A 111 9.51 -0.07 -4.86
N GLU A 112 10.49 0.27 -5.70
CA GLU A 112 10.97 -0.62 -6.76
C GLU A 112 11.52 -1.94 -6.25
N SER A 113 11.99 -1.99 -5.00
CA SER A 113 12.48 -3.24 -4.41
C SER A 113 11.39 -4.29 -4.23
N LEU A 114 10.11 -3.91 -4.25
CA LEU A 114 9.01 -4.86 -4.22
C LEU A 114 8.98 -5.79 -5.43
N LEU A 115 9.51 -5.34 -6.56
CA LEU A 115 9.55 -6.13 -7.78
C LEU A 115 10.45 -7.37 -7.67
N ASP A 116 11.31 -7.43 -6.66
CA ASP A 116 12.18 -8.58 -6.42
C ASP A 116 11.43 -9.72 -5.72
N PHE A 117 10.23 -9.47 -5.21
CA PHE A 117 9.42 -10.47 -4.51
C PHE A 117 8.55 -11.26 -5.49
N PRO A 118 8.27 -12.55 -5.19
CA PRO A 118 7.37 -13.36 -6.02
C PRO A 118 5.92 -12.88 -5.94
N HIS A 119 5.53 -12.36 -4.79
CA HIS A 119 4.21 -11.78 -4.51
C HIS A 119 4.34 -10.85 -3.30
N VAL A 120 3.33 -10.04 -3.08
CA VAL A 120 3.24 -9.15 -1.92
C VAL A 120 1.89 -9.33 -1.25
N PHE A 121 1.85 -9.02 0.04
CA PHE A 121 0.63 -8.99 0.85
C PHE A 121 0.39 -7.57 1.32
N GLY A 122 -0.83 -7.11 1.21
CA GLY A 122 -1.16 -5.77 1.65
C GLY A 122 -2.65 -5.56 1.86
N GLY A 123 -3.03 -4.32 2.08
CA GLY A 123 -4.41 -3.95 2.37
C GLY A 123 -5.36 -4.10 1.19
N SER A 124 -6.62 -4.32 1.51
CA SER A 124 -7.72 -4.42 0.56
C SER A 124 -8.79 -3.34 0.75
N GLY A 125 -8.64 -2.51 1.78
CA GLY A 125 -9.68 -1.59 2.23
C GLY A 125 -10.56 -2.16 3.34
N ASP A 126 -10.49 -3.47 3.57
CA ASP A 126 -11.19 -4.18 4.66
C ASP A 126 -10.15 -4.80 5.59
N GLU A 127 -10.20 -4.46 6.87
CA GLU A 127 -9.21 -4.93 7.84
C GLU A 127 -9.26 -6.45 8.11
N LEU A 128 -10.30 -7.14 7.65
CA LEU A 128 -10.46 -8.59 7.75
C LEU A 128 -10.06 -9.32 6.46
N VAL A 129 -9.58 -8.60 5.46
CA VAL A 129 -9.20 -9.18 4.16
C VAL A 129 -7.85 -8.65 3.73
N THR A 130 -6.95 -9.57 3.37
CA THR A 130 -5.61 -9.24 2.86
C THR A 130 -5.55 -9.56 1.37
N LEU A 131 -4.97 -8.65 0.60
CA LEU A 131 -4.71 -8.86 -0.83
C LEU A 131 -3.33 -9.48 -1.02
N LYS A 132 -3.28 -10.59 -1.75
CA LYS A 132 -2.04 -11.21 -2.23
C LYS A 132 -2.00 -11.04 -3.75
N ILE A 133 -0.94 -10.44 -4.27
CA ILE A 133 -0.84 -10.10 -5.69
C ILE A 133 0.64 -9.95 -6.10
N ALA A 134 0.93 -10.10 -7.39
CA ALA A 134 2.26 -9.85 -7.90
C ALA A 134 2.62 -8.36 -7.80
N PRO A 135 3.85 -7.99 -7.39
CA PRO A 135 4.23 -6.59 -7.26
C PRO A 135 4.20 -5.82 -8.57
N ALA A 136 4.46 -6.47 -9.71
CA ALA A 136 4.33 -5.84 -11.02
C ALA A 136 2.90 -5.35 -11.29
N ASP A 137 1.90 -6.10 -10.82
CA ASP A 137 0.49 -5.70 -10.96
C ASP A 137 0.13 -4.55 -10.03
N VAL A 138 0.73 -4.49 -8.84
CA VAL A 138 0.57 -3.34 -7.94
C VAL A 138 1.05 -2.07 -8.63
N LYS A 139 2.23 -2.12 -9.26
CA LYS A 139 2.79 -1.00 -9.99
C LYS A 139 1.92 -0.61 -11.19
N ARG A 140 1.49 -1.60 -11.97
CA ARG A 140 0.69 -1.40 -13.18
C ARG A 140 -0.68 -0.79 -12.89
N LEU A 141 -1.31 -1.20 -11.81
CA LEU A 141 -2.70 -0.85 -11.49
C LEU A 141 -2.84 0.40 -10.60
N ASN A 142 -1.72 1.02 -10.20
CA ASN A 142 -1.71 2.28 -9.49
C ASN A 142 -1.27 3.42 -10.40
N ASP A 143 -1.64 4.65 -10.04
CA ASP A 143 -1.13 5.87 -10.66
C ASP A 143 0.23 6.20 -10.03
N VAL A 144 1.29 5.55 -10.52
CA VAL A 144 2.64 5.70 -9.98
C VAL A 144 3.25 7.01 -10.47
N ALA A 145 3.35 7.98 -9.57
CA ALA A 145 3.94 9.28 -9.85
C ALA A 145 5.45 9.33 -9.57
N LEU A 146 5.91 8.57 -8.58
CA LEU A 146 7.31 8.51 -8.18
C LEU A 146 7.69 7.07 -7.82
N CYS A 147 8.95 6.72 -8.08
CA CYS A 147 9.50 5.43 -7.70
C CYS A 147 10.61 5.62 -6.66
N LEU A 148 10.52 4.86 -5.57
CA LEU A 148 11.58 4.79 -4.58
C LEU A 148 12.59 3.75 -5.07
N PRO A 149 13.87 4.12 -5.30
CA PRO A 149 14.86 3.18 -5.80
C PRO A 149 15.16 2.07 -4.80
N ARG A 150 15.63 0.96 -5.33
CA ARG A 150 16.05 -0.22 -4.55
C ARG A 150 17.08 0.09 -3.48
#